data_818f3c97a07a6f9874e7ea44405e77b0
#
_entry.id   818f3c97a07a6f9874e7ea44405e77b0
#
_cell.length_a   1.000
_cell.length_b   1.000
_cell.length_c   1.000
_cell.angle_alpha   90.00
_cell.angle_beta   90.00
_cell.angle_gamma   90.00
#
_symmetry.space_group_name_H-M   'P 1'
#
loop_
_entity.id
_entity.type
_entity.pdbx_description
1 polymer ?
#
loop_
_entity_poly.entity_id
_entity_poly.type
_entity_poly.pdbx_seq_one_letter_code
_entity_poly.pdbx_strand_id
1 'polypeptide(L)'
;MEIPSFNALIQKSIVDHWDMDALTDYKGATLQYHDVARKIEKLHIMFENSGVVKGDKIALCGRNSANWAVAFLATLTYGAIAVPILHEFMPDQIHNIVNHSDAKLLFVGDVVATQIDATKMPDLEGIIYIPDYSLVVSRTDKLTYAREHLNEMFGIKYPKYFRKNHVNYYMEQNPDELAMINYTSGTTGFSKGVMVPYRALWGNADFAEDVLGKKIKPGDSIISILPMAHMYGMAFEFIFEFIKGCHIFYLTRIPSPAIIAEAFGRIKP
;
A
#
# COMPACT_ATOMS: atom_id res chain seq x y z
N MET A 1 16.20 23.35 -6.46
CA MET A 1 16.62 21.99 -6.05
C MET A 1 15.72 21.03 -6.81
N GLU A 2 16.31 20.09 -7.55
CA GLU A 2 15.52 19.10 -8.29
C GLU A 2 14.93 18.13 -7.28
N ILE A 3 13.59 17.94 -7.31
CA ILE A 3 12.88 17.01 -6.42
C ILE A 3 13.16 15.59 -6.94
N PRO A 4 13.80 14.72 -6.14
CA PRO A 4 14.05 13.35 -6.57
C PRO A 4 12.74 12.59 -6.71
N SER A 5 12.73 11.53 -7.54
CA SER A 5 11.57 10.65 -7.67
C SER A 5 11.21 10.04 -6.30
N PHE A 6 9.93 10.11 -5.92
CA PHE A 6 9.44 9.47 -4.70
C PHE A 6 9.63 7.95 -4.76
N ASN A 7 9.35 7.34 -5.91
CA ASN A 7 9.53 5.90 -6.09
C ASN A 7 11.02 5.50 -6.02
N ALA A 8 11.95 6.41 -6.38
CA ALA A 8 13.38 6.18 -6.16
C ALA A 8 13.75 6.10 -4.67
N LEU A 9 13.09 6.88 -3.79
CA LEU A 9 13.29 6.77 -2.35
C LEU A 9 12.82 5.40 -1.82
N ILE A 10 11.66 4.92 -2.28
CA ILE A 10 11.14 3.59 -1.91
C ILE A 10 12.09 2.49 -2.40
N GLN A 11 12.53 2.54 -3.66
CA GLN A 11 13.48 1.57 -4.21
C GLN A 11 14.80 1.56 -3.42
N LYS A 12 15.34 2.75 -3.17
CA LYS A 12 16.58 2.90 -2.40
C LYS A 12 16.46 2.31 -1.01
N SER A 13 15.37 2.62 -0.28
CA SER A 13 15.15 2.06 1.06
C SER A 13 15.13 0.54 1.04
N ILE A 14 14.39 -0.08 0.11
CA ILE A 14 14.31 -1.54 -0.03
C ILE A 14 15.69 -2.14 -0.30
N VAL A 15 16.47 -1.55 -1.19
CA VAL A 15 17.80 -2.07 -1.57
C VAL A 15 18.81 -1.91 -0.43
N ASP A 16 18.79 -0.78 0.26
CA ASP A 16 19.75 -0.48 1.34
C ASP A 16 19.46 -1.31 2.60
N HIS A 17 18.20 -1.60 2.90
CA HIS A 17 17.77 -2.31 4.11
C HIS A 17 17.37 -3.77 3.86
N TRP A 18 17.81 -4.36 2.77
CA TRP A 18 17.38 -5.64 2.18
C TRP A 18 17.09 -6.77 3.17
N ASP A 19 18.00 -7.00 4.12
CA ASP A 19 17.94 -8.09 5.10
C ASP A 19 17.40 -7.65 6.47
N MET A 20 16.88 -6.40 6.57
CA MET A 20 16.30 -5.87 7.80
C MET A 20 14.81 -6.19 7.88
N ASP A 21 14.30 -6.32 9.10
CA ASP A 21 12.86 -6.42 9.34
C ASP A 21 12.17 -5.11 8.92
N ALA A 22 11.05 -5.21 8.20
CA ALA A 22 10.34 -4.08 7.64
C ALA A 22 8.93 -3.91 8.21
N LEU A 23 8.08 -4.92 8.04
CA LEU A 23 6.66 -4.84 8.33
C LEU A 23 6.20 -6.07 9.12
N THR A 24 5.53 -5.85 10.23
CA THR A 24 4.97 -6.92 11.07
C THR A 24 3.52 -6.63 11.42
N ASP A 25 2.62 -7.55 11.13
CA ASP A 25 1.30 -7.58 11.75
C ASP A 25 1.47 -8.01 13.21
N TYR A 26 1.06 -7.16 14.16
CA TYR A 26 1.29 -7.43 15.58
C TYR A 26 0.79 -8.81 16.01
N LYS A 27 1.67 -9.63 16.59
CA LYS A 27 1.50 -11.05 16.86
C LYS A 27 1.39 -11.96 15.64
N GLY A 28 1.75 -11.47 14.47
CA GLY A 28 1.79 -12.21 13.21
C GLY A 28 3.21 -12.35 12.65
N ALA A 29 3.28 -12.62 11.35
CA ALA A 29 4.55 -12.80 10.66
C ALA A 29 5.24 -11.45 10.37
N THR A 30 6.56 -11.46 10.35
CA THR A 30 7.41 -10.35 9.94
C THR A 30 7.81 -10.51 8.47
N LEU A 31 7.73 -9.43 7.72
CA LEU A 31 8.30 -9.30 6.38
C LEU A 31 9.59 -8.49 6.50
N GLN A 32 10.68 -9.02 5.95
CA GLN A 32 11.88 -8.24 5.72
C GLN A 32 11.74 -7.37 4.46
N TYR A 33 12.61 -6.37 4.27
CA TYR A 33 12.55 -5.50 3.09
C TYR A 33 12.61 -6.31 1.78
N HIS A 34 13.37 -7.38 1.73
CA HIS A 34 13.41 -8.27 0.56
C HIS A 34 12.10 -9.05 0.33
N ASP A 35 11.35 -9.37 1.39
CA ASP A 35 10.04 -10.00 1.27
C ASP A 35 9.02 -9.02 0.73
N VAL A 36 9.08 -7.75 1.20
CA VAL A 36 8.29 -6.66 0.64
C VAL A 36 8.56 -6.49 -0.84
N ALA A 37 9.85 -6.42 -1.24
CA ALA A 37 10.26 -6.33 -2.64
C ALA A 37 9.71 -7.48 -3.49
N ARG A 38 9.80 -8.71 -3.01
CA ARG A 38 9.28 -9.90 -3.71
C ARG A 38 7.76 -9.86 -3.86
N LYS A 39 7.04 -9.42 -2.83
CA LYS A 39 5.59 -9.28 -2.88
C LYS A 39 5.17 -8.17 -3.84
N ILE A 40 5.85 -7.02 -3.83
CA ILE A 40 5.63 -5.93 -4.78
C ILE A 40 5.81 -6.45 -6.22
N GLU A 41 6.92 -7.14 -6.48
CA GLU A 41 7.19 -7.68 -7.82
C GLU A 41 6.12 -8.68 -8.28
N LYS A 42 5.63 -9.53 -7.38
CA LYS A 42 4.50 -10.42 -7.70
C LYS A 42 3.23 -9.63 -8.05
N LEU A 43 2.93 -8.58 -7.32
CA LEU A 43 1.80 -7.71 -7.65
C LEU A 43 2.01 -6.97 -8.98
N HIS A 44 3.22 -6.52 -9.30
CA HIS A 44 3.54 -5.93 -10.60
C HIS A 44 3.30 -6.93 -11.74
N ILE A 45 3.76 -8.18 -11.59
CA ILE A 45 3.50 -9.25 -12.58
C ILE A 45 1.98 -9.48 -12.74
N MET A 46 1.23 -9.50 -11.64
CA MET A 46 -0.22 -9.64 -11.69
C MET A 46 -0.88 -8.44 -12.40
N PHE A 47 -0.49 -7.22 -12.09
CA PHE A 47 -1.01 -6.01 -12.74
C PHE A 47 -0.74 -6.00 -14.24
N GLU A 48 0.50 -6.26 -14.63
CA GLU A 48 0.91 -6.31 -16.04
C GLU A 48 0.08 -7.33 -16.83
N ASN A 49 -0.05 -8.56 -16.29
CA ASN A 49 -0.75 -9.65 -16.98
C ASN A 49 -2.29 -9.52 -16.89
N SER A 50 -2.82 -8.77 -15.95
CA SER A 50 -4.25 -8.44 -15.90
C SER A 50 -4.63 -7.25 -16.79
N GLY A 51 -3.65 -6.56 -17.37
CA GLY A 51 -3.88 -5.41 -18.28
C GLY A 51 -4.04 -4.08 -17.54
N VAL A 52 -3.57 -3.98 -16.30
CA VAL A 52 -3.39 -2.70 -15.62
C VAL A 52 -2.27 -1.93 -16.29
N VAL A 53 -2.49 -0.66 -16.55
CA VAL A 53 -1.49 0.24 -17.15
C VAL A 53 -1.19 1.42 -16.22
N LYS A 54 -0.10 2.14 -16.51
CA LYS A 54 0.22 3.39 -15.81
C LYS A 54 -0.98 4.33 -15.81
N GLY A 55 -1.30 4.91 -14.65
CA GLY A 55 -2.40 5.85 -14.48
C GLY A 55 -3.76 5.20 -14.21
N ASP A 56 -3.88 3.87 -14.32
CA ASP A 56 -5.06 3.17 -13.81
C ASP A 56 -5.18 3.35 -12.29
N LYS A 57 -6.40 3.41 -11.79
CA LYS A 57 -6.66 3.58 -10.36
C LYS A 57 -6.87 2.21 -9.71
N ILE A 58 -6.22 2.02 -8.57
CA ILE A 58 -6.36 0.83 -7.73
C ILE A 58 -6.81 1.27 -6.35
N ALA A 59 -7.98 0.84 -5.93
CA ALA A 59 -8.54 1.16 -4.63
C ALA A 59 -8.07 0.15 -3.57
N LEU A 60 -7.88 0.63 -2.34
CA LEU A 60 -7.47 -0.17 -1.20
C LEU A 60 -8.35 0.19 0.00
N CYS A 61 -9.08 -0.78 0.55
CA CYS A 61 -9.97 -0.59 1.68
C CYS A 61 -9.81 -1.73 2.69
N GLY A 62 -9.13 -1.46 3.79
CA GLY A 62 -8.87 -2.44 4.84
C GLY A 62 -8.18 -1.82 6.04
N ARG A 63 -8.09 -2.59 7.12
CA ARG A 63 -7.30 -2.22 8.30
C ARG A 63 -5.81 -2.21 7.95
N ASN A 64 -5.04 -1.47 8.76
CA ASN A 64 -3.59 -1.50 8.67
C ASN A 64 -3.07 -2.94 8.73
N SER A 65 -2.23 -3.29 7.77
CA SER A 65 -1.53 -4.57 7.74
C SER A 65 -0.31 -4.49 6.83
N ALA A 66 0.63 -5.40 7.01
CA ALA A 66 1.81 -5.52 6.14
C ALA A 66 1.40 -5.71 4.67
N ASN A 67 0.39 -6.54 4.40
CA ASN A 67 -0.08 -6.74 3.04
C ASN A 67 -0.81 -5.51 2.45
N TRP A 68 -1.51 -4.72 3.26
CA TRP A 68 -2.07 -3.44 2.81
C TRP A 68 -0.95 -2.49 2.37
N ALA A 69 0.11 -2.37 3.21
CA ALA A 69 1.28 -1.55 2.90
C ALA A 69 1.97 -2.00 1.61
N VAL A 70 2.17 -3.31 1.43
CA VAL A 70 2.73 -3.89 0.20
C VAL A 70 1.87 -3.56 -1.02
N ALA A 71 0.54 -3.72 -0.95
CA ALA A 71 -0.36 -3.43 -2.06
C ALA A 71 -0.34 -1.94 -2.43
N PHE A 72 -0.28 -1.05 -1.43
CA PHE A 72 -0.14 0.39 -1.65
C PHE A 72 1.19 0.75 -2.33
N LEU A 73 2.31 0.25 -1.82
CA LEU A 73 3.63 0.46 -2.43
C LEU A 73 3.70 -0.13 -3.84
N ALA A 74 3.15 -1.32 -4.05
CA ALA A 74 3.09 -1.94 -5.37
C ALA A 74 2.31 -1.07 -6.37
N THR A 75 1.21 -0.46 -5.94
CA THR A 75 0.42 0.44 -6.78
C THR A 75 1.23 1.65 -7.22
N LEU A 76 1.88 2.35 -6.28
CA LEU A 76 2.69 3.53 -6.59
C LEU A 76 3.90 3.19 -7.45
N THR A 77 4.62 2.13 -7.09
CA THR A 77 5.85 1.72 -7.75
C THR A 77 5.63 1.03 -9.11
N TYR A 78 4.39 0.73 -9.45
CA TYR A 78 3.96 0.32 -10.80
C TYR A 78 3.63 1.52 -11.70
N GLY A 79 3.39 2.70 -11.09
CA GLY A 79 2.91 3.89 -11.78
C GLY A 79 1.38 3.94 -11.91
N ALA A 80 0.67 3.09 -11.18
CA ALA A 80 -0.78 3.20 -11.00
C ALA A 80 -1.10 4.22 -9.89
N ILE A 81 -2.34 4.71 -9.87
CA ILE A 81 -2.83 5.70 -8.92
C ILE A 81 -3.53 4.99 -7.77
N ALA A 82 -3.04 5.18 -6.54
CA ALA A 82 -3.67 4.60 -5.37
C ALA A 82 -4.92 5.37 -4.95
N VAL A 83 -5.97 4.65 -4.56
CA VAL A 83 -7.18 5.21 -3.97
C VAL A 83 -7.40 4.57 -2.60
N PRO A 84 -6.67 5.05 -1.55
CA PRO A 84 -6.84 4.55 -0.21
C PRO A 84 -8.19 5.00 0.36
N ILE A 85 -8.95 4.03 0.89
CA ILE A 85 -10.29 4.24 1.43
C ILE A 85 -10.29 3.82 2.89
N LEU A 86 -10.81 4.67 3.78
CA LEU A 86 -10.99 4.34 5.18
C LEU A 86 -11.96 3.16 5.34
N HIS A 87 -11.52 2.13 6.06
CA HIS A 87 -12.33 0.92 6.26
C HIS A 87 -13.54 1.14 7.17
N GLU A 88 -13.59 2.28 7.86
CA GLU A 88 -14.74 2.71 8.69
C GLU A 88 -15.86 3.35 7.86
N PHE A 89 -15.64 3.63 6.59
CA PHE A 89 -16.70 4.14 5.73
C PHE A 89 -17.81 3.11 5.54
N MET A 90 -19.04 3.61 5.45
CA MET A 90 -20.20 2.75 5.17
C MET A 90 -20.06 2.09 3.77
N PRO A 91 -20.58 0.87 3.58
CA PRO A 91 -20.46 0.16 2.31
C PRO A 91 -20.85 1.01 1.08
N ASP A 92 -21.95 1.77 1.16
CA ASP A 92 -22.38 2.61 0.05
C ASP A 92 -21.39 3.76 -0.24
N GLN A 93 -20.70 4.28 0.77
CA GLN A 93 -19.64 5.27 0.56
C GLN A 93 -18.44 4.64 -0.16
N ILE A 94 -18.07 3.41 0.22
CA ILE A 94 -16.99 2.66 -0.44
C ILE A 94 -17.35 2.41 -1.91
N HIS A 95 -18.57 1.92 -2.20
CA HIS A 95 -19.03 1.70 -3.57
C HIS A 95 -18.98 3.00 -4.40
N ASN A 96 -19.46 4.12 -3.83
CA ASN A 96 -19.43 5.41 -4.50
C ASN A 96 -18.01 5.90 -4.78
N ILE A 97 -17.08 5.73 -3.85
CA ILE A 97 -15.67 6.13 -4.04
C ILE A 97 -15.02 5.29 -5.15
N VAL A 98 -15.23 3.98 -5.15
CA VAL A 98 -14.70 3.07 -6.16
C VAL A 98 -15.21 3.48 -7.55
N ASN A 99 -16.52 3.73 -7.69
CA ASN A 99 -17.13 4.15 -8.95
C ASN A 99 -16.65 5.55 -9.36
N HIS A 100 -16.65 6.51 -8.44
CA HIS A 100 -16.28 7.91 -8.73
C HIS A 100 -14.78 8.04 -9.11
N SER A 101 -13.93 7.19 -8.57
CA SER A 101 -12.50 7.18 -8.90
C SER A 101 -12.17 6.43 -10.19
N ASP A 102 -13.14 5.75 -10.80
CA ASP A 102 -12.93 4.82 -11.91
C ASP A 102 -11.86 3.75 -11.56
N ALA A 103 -11.91 3.22 -10.33
CA ALA A 103 -10.95 2.21 -9.89
C ALA A 103 -11.14 0.92 -10.69
N LYS A 104 -10.03 0.40 -11.23
CA LYS A 104 -10.00 -0.83 -12.03
C LYS A 104 -9.98 -2.07 -11.16
N LEU A 105 -9.24 -2.01 -10.05
CA LEU A 105 -9.13 -3.07 -9.05
C LEU A 105 -9.42 -2.51 -7.66
N LEU A 106 -9.94 -3.38 -6.77
CA LEU A 106 -10.16 -3.06 -5.36
C LEU A 106 -9.51 -4.13 -4.48
N PHE A 107 -8.56 -3.72 -3.65
CA PHE A 107 -8.05 -4.55 -2.56
C PHE A 107 -8.90 -4.37 -1.32
N VAL A 108 -9.37 -5.47 -0.72
CA VAL A 108 -10.26 -5.43 0.45
C VAL A 108 -9.69 -6.23 1.63
N GLY A 109 -9.78 -5.65 2.83
CA GLY A 109 -9.52 -6.36 4.08
C GLY A 109 -10.70 -7.25 4.50
N ASP A 110 -10.48 -8.04 5.54
CA ASP A 110 -11.41 -9.05 6.08
C ASP A 110 -12.82 -8.50 6.37
N VAL A 111 -12.91 -7.42 7.13
CA VAL A 111 -14.19 -6.81 7.52
C VAL A 111 -14.91 -6.23 6.32
N VAL A 112 -14.18 -5.53 5.45
CA VAL A 112 -14.77 -4.87 4.27
C VAL A 112 -15.27 -5.89 3.26
N ALA A 113 -14.53 -6.99 3.04
CA ALA A 113 -14.90 -8.04 2.09
C ALA A 113 -16.28 -8.65 2.36
N THR A 114 -16.73 -8.68 3.62
CA THR A 114 -18.04 -9.22 4.01
C THR A 114 -19.19 -8.23 3.90
N GLN A 115 -18.90 -6.95 3.68
CA GLN A 115 -19.87 -5.85 3.73
C GLN A 115 -20.17 -5.23 2.36
N ILE A 116 -19.23 -5.33 1.42
CA ILE A 116 -19.39 -4.72 0.10
C ILE A 116 -20.21 -5.60 -0.84
N ASP A 117 -20.92 -4.93 -1.73
CA ASP A 117 -21.69 -5.54 -2.82
C ASP A 117 -21.02 -5.23 -4.17
N ALA A 118 -20.40 -6.23 -4.78
CA ALA A 118 -19.70 -6.09 -6.05
C ALA A 118 -20.63 -5.65 -7.20
N THR A 119 -21.94 -5.93 -7.11
CA THR A 119 -22.90 -5.54 -8.16
C THR A 119 -23.09 -4.02 -8.23
N LYS A 120 -22.81 -3.31 -7.13
CA LYS A 120 -22.86 -1.84 -7.06
C LYS A 120 -21.61 -1.15 -7.64
N MET A 121 -20.63 -1.91 -8.08
CA MET A 121 -19.37 -1.43 -8.70
C MET A 121 -19.21 -2.09 -10.08
N PRO A 122 -20.04 -1.74 -11.08
CA PRO A 122 -20.14 -2.48 -12.34
C PRO A 122 -18.87 -2.43 -13.21
N ASP A 123 -18.12 -1.33 -13.15
CA ASP A 123 -16.94 -1.11 -13.99
C ASP A 123 -15.64 -1.69 -13.35
N LEU A 124 -15.71 -2.17 -12.11
CA LEU A 124 -14.60 -2.79 -11.41
C LEU A 124 -14.27 -4.16 -12.03
N GLU A 125 -13.02 -4.37 -12.46
CA GLU A 125 -12.58 -5.62 -13.09
C GLU A 125 -12.33 -6.74 -12.09
N GLY A 126 -11.98 -6.40 -10.84
CA GLY A 126 -11.77 -7.41 -9.80
C GLY A 126 -11.64 -6.88 -8.39
N ILE A 127 -11.91 -7.78 -7.45
CA ILE A 127 -11.74 -7.58 -6.00
C ILE A 127 -10.74 -8.59 -5.49
N ILE A 128 -9.69 -8.11 -4.83
CA ILE A 128 -8.55 -8.88 -4.34
C ILE A 128 -8.55 -8.83 -2.81
N TYR A 129 -8.41 -9.98 -2.16
CA TYR A 129 -8.38 -10.09 -0.71
C TYR A 129 -6.97 -9.78 -0.17
N ILE A 130 -6.84 -8.75 0.66
CA ILE A 130 -5.54 -8.27 1.16
C ILE A 130 -4.74 -9.35 1.92
N PRO A 131 -5.34 -10.19 2.77
CA PRO A 131 -4.56 -11.14 3.57
C PRO A 131 -3.69 -12.12 2.77
N ASP A 132 -4.12 -12.52 1.58
CA ASP A 132 -3.39 -13.51 0.76
C ASP A 132 -3.36 -13.20 -0.75
N TYR A 133 -3.93 -12.06 -1.13
CA TYR A 133 -4.10 -11.62 -2.52
C TYR A 133 -4.90 -12.60 -3.39
N SER A 134 -5.78 -13.43 -2.81
CA SER A 134 -6.74 -14.22 -3.55
C SER A 134 -7.82 -13.35 -4.19
N LEU A 135 -8.43 -13.85 -5.25
CA LEU A 135 -9.55 -13.18 -5.92
C LEU A 135 -10.85 -13.43 -5.18
N VAL A 136 -11.51 -12.37 -4.73
CA VAL A 136 -12.90 -12.41 -4.25
C VAL A 136 -13.86 -12.37 -5.44
N VAL A 137 -13.55 -11.50 -6.40
CA VAL A 137 -14.28 -11.33 -7.66
C VAL A 137 -13.27 -11.16 -8.78
N SER A 138 -13.49 -11.81 -9.90
CA SER A 138 -12.80 -11.56 -11.16
C SER A 138 -13.81 -11.47 -12.29
N ARG A 139 -13.73 -10.42 -13.08
CA ARG A 139 -14.59 -10.17 -14.23
C ARG A 139 -13.86 -10.24 -15.56
N THR A 140 -12.56 -10.54 -15.52
CA THR A 140 -11.74 -10.69 -16.73
C THR A 140 -10.93 -11.99 -16.67
N ASP A 141 -10.85 -12.68 -17.79
CA ASP A 141 -10.01 -13.88 -17.91
C ASP A 141 -8.53 -13.57 -17.65
N LYS A 142 -8.09 -12.35 -18.03
CA LYS A 142 -6.72 -11.90 -17.79
C LYS A 142 -6.37 -11.82 -16.32
N LEU A 143 -7.26 -11.25 -15.50
CA LEU A 143 -7.04 -11.14 -14.05
C LEU A 143 -7.04 -12.54 -13.40
N THR A 144 -7.98 -13.40 -13.79
CA THR A 144 -8.05 -14.79 -13.30
C THR A 144 -6.75 -15.52 -13.63
N TYR A 145 -6.34 -15.49 -14.89
CA TYR A 145 -5.09 -16.12 -15.35
C TYR A 145 -3.85 -15.56 -14.62
N ALA A 146 -3.76 -14.23 -14.53
CA ALA A 146 -2.64 -13.59 -13.87
C ALA A 146 -2.50 -14.01 -12.39
N ARG A 147 -3.62 -14.20 -11.69
CA ARG A 147 -3.59 -14.63 -10.29
C ARG A 147 -3.28 -16.13 -10.15
N GLU A 148 -3.89 -16.97 -10.96
CA GLU A 148 -3.70 -18.43 -10.91
C GLU A 148 -2.25 -18.83 -11.25
N HIS A 149 -1.64 -18.17 -12.25
CA HIS A 149 -0.28 -18.47 -12.72
C HIS A 149 0.80 -17.56 -12.14
N LEU A 150 0.48 -16.76 -11.10
CA LEU A 150 1.38 -15.77 -10.54
C LEU A 150 2.73 -16.34 -10.11
N ASN A 151 2.73 -17.46 -9.40
CA ASN A 151 3.97 -18.08 -8.92
C ASN A 151 4.78 -18.69 -10.07
N GLU A 152 4.11 -19.23 -11.09
CA GLU A 152 4.75 -19.74 -12.30
C GLU A 152 5.44 -18.61 -13.07
N MET A 153 4.71 -17.52 -13.35
CA MET A 153 5.25 -16.33 -14.02
C MET A 153 6.42 -15.71 -13.27
N PHE A 154 6.32 -15.62 -11.95
CA PHE A 154 7.42 -15.16 -11.11
C PHE A 154 8.63 -16.08 -11.21
N GLY A 155 8.44 -17.41 -11.17
CA GLY A 155 9.51 -18.40 -11.33
C GLY A 155 10.17 -18.36 -12.71
N ILE A 156 9.40 -18.13 -13.77
CA ILE A 156 9.94 -17.95 -15.13
C ILE A 156 10.80 -16.66 -15.20
N LYS A 157 10.31 -15.56 -14.64
CA LYS A 157 11.03 -14.27 -14.64
C LYS A 157 12.31 -14.33 -13.79
N TYR A 158 12.27 -15.09 -12.70
CA TYR A 158 13.38 -15.23 -11.73
C TYR A 158 13.70 -16.69 -11.45
N PRO A 159 14.32 -17.42 -12.38
CA PRO A 159 14.46 -18.88 -12.31
C PRO A 159 15.43 -19.37 -11.21
N LYS A 160 16.30 -18.51 -10.71
CA LYS A 160 17.23 -18.86 -9.62
C LYS A 160 16.82 -18.18 -8.32
N TYR A 161 16.97 -16.86 -8.27
CA TYR A 161 16.72 -16.07 -7.06
C TYR A 161 16.25 -14.67 -7.45
N PHE A 162 15.28 -14.14 -6.71
CA PHE A 162 14.97 -12.71 -6.73
C PHE A 162 15.96 -11.99 -5.80
N ARG A 163 16.66 -10.99 -6.30
CA ARG A 163 17.73 -10.26 -5.59
C ARG A 163 17.50 -8.76 -5.70
N LYS A 164 18.19 -7.99 -4.86
CA LYS A 164 18.08 -6.53 -4.83
C LYS A 164 18.38 -5.82 -6.15
N ASN A 165 19.22 -6.36 -7.01
CA ASN A 165 19.49 -5.82 -8.35
C ASN A 165 18.35 -6.07 -9.36
N HIS A 166 17.34 -6.84 -9.01
CA HIS A 166 16.12 -7.01 -9.80
C HIS A 166 15.04 -5.99 -9.44
N VAL A 167 15.21 -5.25 -8.33
CA VAL A 167 14.27 -4.20 -7.96
C VAL A 167 14.40 -3.06 -8.95
N ASN A 168 13.35 -2.86 -9.72
CA ASN A 168 13.28 -1.82 -10.75
C ASN A 168 11.86 -1.27 -10.84
N TYR A 169 11.63 -0.13 -10.19
CA TYR A 169 10.33 0.48 -10.06
C TYR A 169 10.10 1.57 -11.09
N TYR A 170 8.83 1.87 -11.34
CA TYR A 170 8.45 3.04 -12.10
C TYR A 170 9.01 4.30 -11.42
N MET A 171 9.70 5.14 -12.20
CA MET A 171 10.20 6.43 -11.75
C MET A 171 9.37 7.53 -12.42
N GLU A 172 8.63 8.28 -11.62
CA GLU A 172 7.88 9.42 -12.12
C GLU A 172 8.84 10.44 -12.75
N GLN A 173 8.50 10.91 -13.95
CA GLN A 173 9.31 11.85 -14.72
C GLN A 173 9.01 13.30 -14.33
N ASN A 174 7.79 13.54 -13.83
CA ASN A 174 7.34 14.83 -13.35
C ASN A 174 6.82 14.65 -11.91
N PRO A 175 7.31 15.41 -10.94
CA PRO A 175 6.83 15.35 -9.57
C PRO A 175 5.35 15.73 -9.40
N ASP A 176 4.75 16.38 -10.40
CA ASP A 176 3.32 16.70 -10.43
C ASP A 176 2.44 15.56 -10.94
N GLU A 177 3.02 14.41 -11.37
CA GLU A 177 2.23 13.22 -11.69
C GLU A 177 1.39 12.80 -10.48
N LEU A 178 0.14 12.42 -10.76
CA LEU A 178 -0.80 11.98 -9.74
C LEU A 178 -0.36 10.63 -9.15
N ALA A 179 -0.12 10.61 -7.84
CA ALA A 179 0.24 9.39 -7.11
C ALA A 179 -0.98 8.71 -6.49
N MET A 180 -1.90 9.50 -5.94
CA MET A 180 -3.06 8.96 -5.27
C MET A 180 -4.23 9.96 -5.24
N ILE A 181 -5.43 9.42 -5.00
CA ILE A 181 -6.64 10.20 -4.72
C ILE A 181 -7.12 9.84 -3.32
N ASN A 182 -7.05 10.78 -2.39
CA ASN A 182 -7.49 10.56 -1.02
C ASN A 182 -8.89 11.16 -0.80
N TYR A 183 -9.85 10.33 -0.37
CA TYR A 183 -11.22 10.76 -0.15
C TYR A 183 -11.43 11.18 1.30
N THR A 184 -12.00 12.37 1.45
CA THR A 184 -12.40 12.91 2.75
C THR A 184 -13.91 12.84 2.92
N SER A 185 -14.39 12.66 4.16
CA SER A 185 -15.80 12.80 4.49
C SER A 185 -16.22 14.25 4.26
N GLY A 186 -16.94 14.51 3.18
CA GLY A 186 -17.45 15.85 2.88
C GLY A 186 -18.52 16.26 3.89
N THR A 187 -18.49 17.51 4.36
CA THR A 187 -19.54 18.11 5.20
C THR A 187 -20.92 18.18 4.49
N THR A 188 -20.94 17.97 3.18
CA THR A 188 -22.13 17.97 2.32
C THR A 188 -22.68 16.58 2.00
N GLY A 189 -22.19 15.53 2.67
CA GLY A 189 -22.64 14.14 2.46
C GLY A 189 -21.99 13.40 1.29
N PHE A 190 -21.25 14.09 0.41
CA PHE A 190 -20.48 13.47 -0.66
C PHE A 190 -18.99 13.51 -0.35
N SER A 191 -18.32 12.37 -0.50
CA SER A 191 -16.87 12.27 -0.36
C SER A 191 -16.18 13.05 -1.49
N LYS A 192 -15.19 13.86 -1.13
CA LYS A 192 -14.38 14.62 -2.10
C LYS A 192 -13.02 13.92 -2.28
N GLY A 193 -12.65 13.65 -3.53
CA GLY A 193 -11.34 13.11 -3.87
C GLY A 193 -10.29 14.21 -3.97
N VAL A 194 -9.32 14.21 -3.07
CA VAL A 194 -8.17 15.10 -3.10
C VAL A 194 -7.07 14.46 -3.95
N MET A 195 -6.68 15.12 -5.03
CA MET A 195 -5.63 14.67 -5.92
C MET A 195 -4.26 14.97 -5.30
N VAL A 196 -3.49 13.92 -5.02
CA VAL A 196 -2.19 14.02 -4.34
C VAL A 196 -1.09 13.63 -5.33
N PRO A 197 -0.25 14.56 -5.79
CA PRO A 197 0.88 14.27 -6.67
C PRO A 197 2.05 13.66 -5.89
N TYR A 198 3.00 13.02 -6.59
CA TYR A 198 4.19 12.44 -5.98
C TYR A 198 5.00 13.46 -5.17
N ARG A 199 5.10 14.72 -5.63
CA ARG A 199 5.79 15.80 -4.87
C ARG A 199 5.22 16.02 -3.48
N ALA A 200 3.91 15.79 -3.27
CA ALA A 200 3.30 15.95 -1.96
C ALA A 200 3.69 14.82 -1.00
N LEU A 201 3.81 13.59 -1.52
CA LEU A 201 4.32 12.45 -0.74
C LEU A 201 5.80 12.66 -0.41
N TRP A 202 6.59 13.11 -1.39
CA TRP A 202 7.99 13.46 -1.18
C TRP A 202 8.14 14.57 -0.15
N GLY A 203 7.37 15.66 -0.24
CA GLY A 203 7.43 16.79 0.68
C GLY A 203 7.09 16.40 2.13
N ASN A 204 6.17 15.46 2.33
CA ASN A 204 5.88 14.93 3.65
C ASN A 204 7.06 14.12 4.21
N ALA A 205 7.72 13.30 3.38
CA ALA A 205 8.90 12.53 3.78
C ALA A 205 10.10 13.45 4.10
N ASP A 206 10.32 14.49 3.30
CA ASP A 206 11.36 15.50 3.50
C ASP A 206 11.14 16.29 4.79
N PHE A 207 9.92 16.77 5.03
CA PHE A 207 9.55 17.41 6.28
C PHE A 207 9.75 16.50 7.50
N ALA A 208 9.36 15.24 7.40
CA ALA A 208 9.56 14.27 8.48
C ALA A 208 11.06 14.01 8.74
N GLU A 209 11.89 13.97 7.69
CA GLU A 209 13.35 13.85 7.83
C GLU A 209 13.94 15.07 8.56
N ASP A 210 13.50 16.27 8.24
CA ASP A 210 13.95 17.50 8.92
C ASP A 210 13.62 17.51 10.41
N VAL A 211 12.41 17.03 10.77
CA VAL A 211 11.91 17.08 12.16
C VAL A 211 12.34 15.87 12.99
N LEU A 212 12.27 14.68 12.41
CA LEU A 212 12.44 13.39 13.10
C LEU A 212 13.72 12.65 12.69
N GLY A 213 14.33 12.97 11.55
CA GLY A 213 15.42 12.20 10.97
C GLY A 213 16.66 12.04 11.84
N LYS A 214 16.90 12.97 12.78
CA LYS A 214 17.98 12.85 13.77
C LYS A 214 17.63 11.91 14.94
N LYS A 215 16.33 11.66 15.17
CA LYS A 215 15.82 10.86 16.29
C LYS A 215 15.54 9.43 15.87
N ILE A 216 15.10 9.22 14.63
CA ILE A 216 14.71 7.92 14.08
C ILE A 216 15.82 7.38 13.20
N LYS A 217 16.20 6.13 13.41
CA LYS A 217 17.29 5.44 12.72
C LYS A 217 16.81 4.17 12.02
N PRO A 218 17.51 3.71 10.98
CA PRO A 218 17.24 2.38 10.42
C PRO A 218 17.26 1.28 11.49
N GLY A 219 16.25 0.42 11.47
CA GLY A 219 16.06 -0.65 12.45
C GLY A 219 15.26 -0.27 13.70
N ASP A 220 14.96 1.01 13.91
CA ASP A 220 14.06 1.42 14.99
C ASP A 220 12.67 0.84 14.79
N SER A 221 12.03 0.46 15.90
CA SER A 221 10.68 -0.10 15.91
C SER A 221 9.64 1.00 16.04
N ILE A 222 8.66 0.98 15.14
CA ILE A 222 7.56 1.94 15.10
C ILE A 222 6.24 1.19 15.26
N ILE A 223 5.32 1.71 16.07
CA ILE A 223 3.95 1.18 16.17
C ILE A 223 3.02 2.09 15.37
N SER A 224 2.41 1.54 14.32
CA SER A 224 1.40 2.23 13.52
C SER A 224 0.02 2.00 14.11
N ILE A 225 -0.62 3.07 14.58
CA ILE A 225 -1.91 3.07 15.27
C ILE A 225 -2.98 3.73 14.42
N LEU A 226 -2.62 4.83 13.75
CA LEU A 226 -3.55 5.59 12.92
C LEU A 226 -3.83 4.88 11.59
N PRO A 227 -5.04 5.02 11.03
CA PRO A 227 -5.35 4.42 9.73
C PRO A 227 -4.36 4.88 8.65
N MET A 228 -3.73 3.93 7.94
CA MET A 228 -2.83 4.25 6.82
C MET A 228 -3.57 4.88 5.63
N ALA A 229 -4.87 4.66 5.49
CA ALA A 229 -5.69 5.34 4.50
C ALA A 229 -5.92 6.83 4.83
N HIS A 230 -5.59 7.29 6.04
CA HIS A 230 -5.60 8.69 6.43
C HIS A 230 -4.21 9.30 6.21
N MET A 231 -4.15 10.50 5.61
CA MET A 231 -2.89 11.14 5.20
C MET A 231 -1.86 11.25 6.32
N TYR A 232 -2.27 11.54 7.56
CA TYR A 232 -1.35 11.66 8.68
C TYR A 232 -0.71 10.31 9.04
N GLY A 233 -1.53 9.26 9.20
CA GLY A 233 -1.03 7.90 9.45
C GLY A 233 -0.16 7.38 8.31
N MET A 234 -0.54 7.67 7.06
CA MET A 234 0.25 7.33 5.89
C MET A 234 1.63 8.00 5.89
N ALA A 235 1.69 9.29 6.16
CA ALA A 235 2.93 10.07 6.07
C ALA A 235 3.88 9.78 7.25
N PHE A 236 3.36 9.70 8.49
CA PHE A 236 4.14 9.72 9.73
C PHE A 236 4.06 8.45 10.59
N GLU A 237 3.43 7.38 10.09
CA GLU A 237 3.47 6.04 10.71
C GLU A 237 3.75 4.95 9.68
N PHE A 238 4.01 5.33 8.41
CA PHE A 238 4.28 4.37 7.34
C PHE A 238 5.35 4.85 6.36
N ILE A 239 5.06 5.87 5.52
CA ILE A 239 5.93 6.22 4.37
C ILE A 239 7.32 6.67 4.84
N PHE A 240 7.39 7.62 5.76
CA PHE A 240 8.65 8.14 6.25
C PHE A 240 9.48 7.05 6.94
N GLU A 241 8.87 6.30 7.83
CA GLU A 241 9.51 5.22 8.58
C GLU A 241 10.01 4.11 7.64
N PHE A 242 9.22 3.78 6.62
CA PHE A 242 9.63 2.80 5.61
C PHE A 242 10.83 3.30 4.80
N ILE A 243 10.82 4.57 4.36
CA ILE A 243 11.95 5.20 3.66
C ILE A 243 13.19 5.22 4.56
N LYS A 244 13.01 5.47 5.86
CA LYS A 244 14.08 5.52 6.85
C LYS A 244 14.69 4.16 7.19
N GLY A 245 14.06 3.05 6.81
CA GLY A 245 14.55 1.70 7.12
C GLY A 245 14.10 1.18 8.49
N CYS A 246 12.99 1.69 9.02
CA CYS A 246 12.43 1.26 10.29
C CYS A 246 11.69 -0.07 10.17
N HIS A 247 11.45 -0.71 11.32
CA HIS A 247 10.59 -1.87 11.48
C HIS A 247 9.21 -1.41 11.98
N ILE A 248 8.18 -1.51 11.13
CA ILE A 248 6.84 -1.02 11.41
C ILE A 248 5.94 -2.15 11.88
N PHE A 249 5.29 -1.96 13.02
CA PHE A 249 4.33 -2.89 13.60
C PHE A 249 2.92 -2.34 13.44
N TYR A 250 2.07 -3.07 12.72
CA TYR A 250 0.66 -2.73 12.52
C TYR A 250 -0.22 -3.38 13.59
N LEU A 251 -1.01 -2.58 14.28
CA LEU A 251 -2.06 -3.10 15.15
C LEU A 251 -3.26 -3.49 14.28
N THR A 252 -3.39 -4.78 14.00
CA THR A 252 -4.42 -5.33 13.11
C THR A 252 -5.82 -5.38 13.75
N ARG A 253 -5.91 -5.06 15.04
CA ARG A 253 -7.17 -4.94 15.79
C ARG A 253 -7.46 -3.49 16.10
N ILE A 254 -8.73 -3.18 16.42
CA ILE A 254 -9.12 -1.84 16.88
C ILE A 254 -8.24 -1.47 18.08
N PRO A 255 -7.48 -0.37 18.01
CA PRO A 255 -6.59 0.04 19.08
C PRO A 255 -7.39 0.37 20.35
N SER A 256 -7.35 -0.50 21.35
CA SER A 256 -7.81 -0.18 22.69
C SER A 256 -6.63 0.22 23.58
N PRO A 257 -6.84 1.00 24.66
CA PRO A 257 -5.74 1.35 25.57
C PRO A 257 -4.95 0.15 26.07
N ALA A 258 -5.62 -0.99 26.30
CA ALA A 258 -4.98 -2.22 26.74
C ALA A 258 -4.08 -2.85 25.66
N ILE A 259 -4.55 -2.89 24.41
CA ILE A 259 -3.77 -3.41 23.27
C ILE A 259 -2.56 -2.52 23.00
N ILE A 260 -2.74 -1.20 23.05
CA ILE A 260 -1.67 -0.22 22.87
C ILE A 260 -0.61 -0.40 23.97
N ALA A 261 -1.02 -0.44 25.24
CA ALA A 261 -0.11 -0.63 26.36
C ALA A 261 0.66 -1.96 26.27
N GLU A 262 -0.01 -3.05 25.88
CA GLU A 262 0.64 -4.34 25.67
C GLU A 262 1.69 -4.26 24.52
N ALA A 263 1.33 -3.63 23.41
CA ALA A 263 2.23 -3.50 22.26
C ALA A 263 3.46 -2.65 22.63
N PHE A 264 3.28 -1.52 23.31
CA PHE A 264 4.41 -0.70 23.80
C PHE A 264 5.31 -1.47 24.77
N GLY A 265 4.73 -2.24 25.68
CA GLY A 265 5.47 -3.06 26.64
C GLY A 265 6.31 -4.17 25.97
N ARG A 266 5.84 -4.73 24.84
CA ARG A 266 6.53 -5.81 24.11
C ARG A 266 7.51 -5.29 23.08
N ILE A 267 7.11 -4.31 22.27
CA ILE A 267 7.89 -3.82 21.13
C ILE A 267 8.95 -2.84 21.60
N LYS A 268 8.64 -2.01 22.60
CA LYS A 268 9.50 -0.93 23.13
C LYS A 268 9.97 -0.02 21.98
N PRO A 269 9.03 0.63 21.29
CA PRO A 269 9.33 1.48 20.14
C PRO A 269 10.16 2.71 20.51
#